data_208a93b6a20f1081b8ff2e8282d9b462
#
_entry.id   208a93b6a20f1081b8ff2e8282d9b462
#
_cell.length_a   1.000
_cell.length_b   1.000
_cell.length_c   1.000
_cell.angle_alpha   90.00
_cell.angle_beta   90.00
_cell.angle_gamma   90.00
#
_symmetry.space_group_name_H-M   'P 1'
#
loop_
_entity.id
_entity.type
_entity.pdbx_description
1 polymer ?
#
loop_
_entity_poly.entity_id
_entity_poly.type
_entity_poly.pdbx_seq_one_letter_code
_entity_poly.pdbx_strand_id
1 'polypeptide(L)'
;MPDPKSGLSPCLNPLNCVFFQKEFEDVDMTFEQLLTIAQKIPRTKVLDSNDKYWKGVCRSLIFRFPDDLEMLKIGKKIQIKSASRYGGGDLGVNGTRVGKLLTALEKLNS
;
A
#
# COMPACT_ATOMS: atom_id res chain seq x y z
N MET A 1 9.99 4.90 10.87
CA MET A 1 10.31 4.20 9.63
C MET A 1 10.44 2.70 9.89
N PRO A 2 9.82 1.85 9.07
CA PRO A 2 9.93 0.40 9.29
C PRO A 2 11.37 -0.08 9.04
N ASP A 3 11.74 -1.13 9.75
CA ASP A 3 13.03 -1.78 9.57
C ASP A 3 13.02 -2.57 8.25
N PRO A 4 13.91 -2.28 7.29
CA PRO A 4 13.94 -3.02 6.01
C PRO A 4 14.24 -4.51 6.17
N LYS A 5 14.76 -4.94 7.33
CA LYS A 5 15.04 -6.34 7.59
C LYS A 5 13.85 -7.10 8.15
N SER A 6 13.02 -6.43 8.94
CA SER A 6 11.85 -7.07 9.59
C SER A 6 10.54 -6.78 8.87
N GLY A 7 10.52 -5.83 7.94
CA GLY A 7 9.34 -5.53 7.13
C GLY A 7 8.35 -4.59 7.81
N LEU A 8 7.18 -4.48 7.20
CA LEU A 8 6.08 -3.69 7.74
C LEU A 8 5.44 -4.42 8.92
N SER A 9 4.90 -3.64 9.87
CA SER A 9 4.15 -4.21 10.99
C SER A 9 2.92 -4.96 10.48
N PRO A 10 2.58 -6.13 11.04
CA PRO A 10 1.41 -6.87 10.59
C PRO A 10 0.12 -6.14 10.96
N CYS A 11 -0.99 -6.52 10.29
CA CYS A 11 -2.31 -6.02 10.65
C CYS A 11 -2.70 -6.49 12.04
N LEU A 12 -3.16 -5.55 12.88
CA LEU A 12 -3.67 -5.87 14.21
C LEU A 12 -5.16 -6.18 14.17
N ASN A 13 -5.90 -5.56 13.25
CA ASN A 13 -7.33 -5.75 13.11
C ASN A 13 -7.66 -6.02 11.64
N PRO A 14 -8.02 -7.27 11.27
CA PRO A 14 -8.31 -7.61 9.88
C PRO A 14 -9.58 -6.95 9.34
N LEU A 15 -10.42 -6.38 10.21
CA LEU A 15 -11.63 -5.69 9.77
C LEU A 15 -11.35 -4.32 9.15
N ASN A 16 -10.16 -3.75 9.38
CA ASN A 16 -9.81 -2.43 8.84
C ASN A 16 -8.36 -2.35 8.35
N CYS A 17 -7.76 -3.49 8.03
CA CYS A 17 -6.36 -3.56 7.60
C CYS A 17 -6.15 -4.72 6.65
N VAL A 18 -5.39 -4.48 5.59
CA VAL A 18 -5.00 -5.51 4.61
C VAL A 18 -3.49 -5.49 4.46
N PHE A 19 -2.90 -6.67 4.51
CA PHE A 19 -1.47 -6.87 4.31
C PHE A 19 -1.25 -7.84 3.15
N PHE A 20 -0.42 -7.43 2.19
CA PHE A 20 -0.09 -8.22 0.99
C PHE A 20 1.41 -8.34 0.86
N GLN A 21 1.90 -9.51 0.45
CA GLN A 21 3.32 -9.73 0.19
C GLN A 21 3.49 -10.66 -0.99
N LYS A 22 4.42 -10.33 -1.88
CA LYS A 22 4.71 -11.17 -3.04
C LYS A 22 6.14 -10.96 -3.52
N GLU A 23 6.78 -12.02 -4.01
CA GLU A 23 8.07 -11.92 -4.71
C GLU A 23 7.85 -11.54 -6.17
N PHE A 24 8.79 -10.75 -6.70
CA PHE A 24 8.79 -10.33 -8.11
C PHE A 24 10.18 -10.55 -8.70
N GLU A 25 10.24 -10.96 -9.98
CA GLU A 25 11.52 -11.16 -10.66
C GLU A 25 12.30 -9.85 -10.78
N ASP A 26 11.64 -8.79 -11.27
CA ASP A 26 12.24 -7.46 -11.34
C ASP A 26 11.59 -6.58 -10.28
N VAL A 27 12.03 -6.77 -9.04
CA VAL A 27 11.43 -6.10 -7.88
C VAL A 27 11.60 -4.58 -7.95
N ASP A 28 12.73 -4.11 -8.48
CA ASP A 28 13.01 -2.67 -8.56
C ASP A 28 12.06 -1.99 -9.54
N MET A 29 11.90 -2.56 -10.73
CA MET A 29 10.96 -2.02 -11.71
C MET A 29 9.52 -2.09 -11.19
N THR A 30 9.16 -3.20 -10.57
CA THR A 30 7.80 -3.39 -10.04
C THR A 30 7.51 -2.36 -8.95
N PHE A 31 8.47 -2.11 -8.06
CA PHE A 31 8.29 -1.11 -7.00
C PHE A 31 8.08 0.29 -7.58
N GLU A 32 8.88 0.68 -8.57
CA GLU A 32 8.72 1.96 -9.26
C GLU A 32 7.34 2.10 -9.92
N GLN A 33 6.86 1.04 -10.55
CA GLN A 33 5.52 1.02 -11.14
C GLN A 33 4.44 1.21 -10.08
N LEU A 34 4.58 0.53 -8.94
CA LEU A 34 3.63 0.66 -7.82
C LEU A 34 3.63 2.07 -7.25
N LEU A 35 4.79 2.71 -7.12
CA LEU A 35 4.86 4.10 -6.66
C LEU A 35 4.12 5.03 -7.61
N THR A 36 4.30 4.84 -8.90
CA THR A 36 3.62 5.66 -9.91
C THR A 36 2.10 5.49 -9.82
N ILE A 37 1.63 4.25 -9.67
CA ILE A 37 0.21 3.96 -9.53
C ILE A 37 -0.35 4.58 -8.25
N ALA A 38 0.35 4.39 -7.12
CA ALA A 38 -0.12 4.86 -5.82
C ALA A 38 -0.26 6.39 -5.77
N GLN A 39 0.65 7.10 -6.40
CA GLN A 39 0.61 8.57 -6.44
C GLN A 39 -0.60 9.10 -7.18
N LYS A 40 -1.21 8.29 -8.04
CA LYS A 40 -2.40 8.68 -8.82
C LYS A 40 -3.71 8.35 -8.11
N ILE A 41 -3.67 7.68 -6.96
CA ILE A 41 -4.88 7.42 -6.18
C ILE A 41 -5.48 8.75 -5.73
N PRO A 42 -6.78 9.00 -6.00
CA PRO A 42 -7.40 10.27 -5.60
C PRO A 42 -7.32 10.51 -4.09
N ARG A 43 -7.15 11.78 -3.71
CA ARG A 43 -7.14 12.22 -2.30
C ARG A 43 -6.03 11.56 -1.48
N THR A 44 -4.88 11.35 -2.11
CA THR A 44 -3.71 10.73 -1.47
C THR A 44 -2.62 11.76 -1.30
N LYS A 45 -2.08 11.84 -0.08
CA LYS A 45 -0.94 12.69 0.24
C LYS A 45 0.25 11.82 0.57
N VAL A 46 1.36 12.02 -0.15
CA VAL A 46 2.59 11.27 0.10
C VAL A 46 3.27 11.85 1.35
N LEU A 47 3.57 10.99 2.32
CA LEU A 47 4.24 11.37 3.57
C LEU A 47 5.72 11.03 3.55
N ASP A 48 6.11 9.95 2.88
CA ASP A 48 7.50 9.50 2.82
C ASP A 48 7.69 8.70 1.54
N SER A 49 8.81 8.88 0.87
CA SER A 49 9.11 8.15 -0.36
C SER A 49 10.60 8.08 -0.59
N ASN A 50 11.11 6.85 -0.73
CA ASN A 50 12.49 6.61 -1.10
C ASN A 50 12.56 5.36 -1.98
N ASP A 51 13.76 4.85 -2.27
CA ASP A 51 13.91 3.72 -3.18
C ASP A 51 13.44 2.38 -2.61
N LYS A 52 13.11 2.32 -1.32
CA LYS A 52 12.69 1.08 -0.66
C LYS A 52 11.36 1.19 0.06
N TYR A 53 10.90 2.39 0.39
CA TYR A 53 9.73 2.60 1.22
C TYR A 53 8.90 3.76 0.70
N TRP A 54 7.59 3.59 0.71
CA TRP A 54 6.63 4.63 0.35
C TRP A 54 5.47 4.61 1.33
N LYS A 55 5.07 5.79 1.78
CA LYS A 55 3.90 5.93 2.64
C LYS A 55 3.06 7.10 2.18
N GLY A 56 1.75 6.88 2.09
CA GLY A 56 0.78 7.92 1.81
C GLY A 56 -0.45 7.78 2.69
N VAL A 57 -1.19 8.87 2.81
CA VAL A 57 -2.49 8.88 3.47
C VAL A 57 -3.54 9.05 2.39
N CYS A 58 -4.46 8.07 2.31
CA CYS A 58 -5.58 8.07 1.39
C CYS A 58 -6.84 8.44 2.17
N ARG A 59 -7.64 9.40 1.67
CA ARG A 59 -8.84 9.82 2.37
C ARG A 59 -10.09 9.42 1.58
N SER A 60 -11.14 9.00 2.29
CA SER A 60 -12.42 8.67 1.67
C SER A 60 -13.07 9.92 1.09
N LEU A 61 -13.95 9.72 0.11
CA LEU A 61 -14.55 10.83 -0.65
C LEU A 61 -15.44 11.72 0.23
N ILE A 62 -16.32 11.12 1.02
CA ILE A 62 -17.35 11.87 1.76
C ILE A 62 -16.86 12.22 3.16
N PHE A 63 -16.49 11.22 3.94
CA PHE A 63 -16.13 11.42 5.35
C PHE A 63 -14.67 11.81 5.56
N ARG A 64 -13.82 11.67 4.52
CA ARG A 64 -12.40 12.03 4.58
C ARG A 64 -11.62 11.25 5.63
N PHE A 65 -12.07 10.05 5.96
CA PHE A 65 -11.36 9.17 6.89
C PHE A 65 -9.98 8.83 6.35
N PRO A 66 -8.93 8.98 7.16
CA PRO A 66 -7.57 8.71 6.71
C PRO A 66 -7.23 7.24 6.82
N ASP A 67 -6.69 6.68 5.73
CA ASP A 67 -6.14 5.34 5.70
C ASP A 67 -4.66 5.44 5.34
N ASP A 68 -3.81 4.73 6.07
CA ASP A 68 -2.39 4.68 5.79
C ASP A 68 -2.10 3.58 4.77
N LEU A 69 -1.49 3.97 3.65
CA LEU A 69 -1.00 3.04 2.64
C LEU A 69 0.52 3.01 2.71
N GLU A 70 1.08 1.83 2.94
CA GLU A 70 2.52 1.65 3.01
C GLU A 70 2.97 0.58 2.02
N MET A 71 4.13 0.81 1.40
CA MET A 71 4.76 -0.18 0.52
C MET A 71 6.24 -0.24 0.85
N LEU A 72 6.76 -1.46 0.99
CA LEU A 72 8.15 -1.69 1.33
C LEU A 72 8.75 -2.75 0.42
N LYS A 73 9.90 -2.40 -0.18
CA LYS A 73 10.70 -3.36 -0.95
C LYS A 73 11.71 -3.99 0.00
N ILE A 74 11.67 -5.30 0.13
CA ILE A 74 12.56 -6.04 1.01
C ILE A 74 13.07 -7.28 0.27
N GLY A 75 14.36 -7.28 -0.12
CA GLY A 75 14.93 -8.32 -0.97
C GLY A 75 14.20 -8.34 -2.32
N LYS A 76 13.68 -9.51 -2.69
CA LYS A 76 12.89 -9.69 -3.92
C LYS A 76 11.39 -9.56 -3.69
N LYS A 77 11.00 -9.16 -2.49
CA LYS A 77 9.58 -9.07 -2.11
C LYS A 77 9.14 -7.62 -2.01
N ILE A 78 7.85 -7.41 -2.24
CA ILE A 78 7.19 -6.14 -1.96
C ILE A 78 6.06 -6.44 -0.98
N GLN A 79 6.02 -5.65 0.09
CA GLN A 79 4.94 -5.67 1.07
C GLN A 79 4.07 -4.45 0.86
N ILE A 80 2.75 -4.64 0.89
CA ILE A 80 1.78 -3.56 0.77
C ILE A 80 0.82 -3.69 1.94
N LYS A 81 0.64 -2.60 2.68
CA LYS A 81 -0.29 -2.56 3.81
C LYS A 81 -1.18 -1.34 3.68
N SER A 82 -2.50 -1.55 3.79
CA SER A 82 -3.47 -0.47 3.80
C SER A 82 -4.34 -0.63 5.04
N ALA A 83 -4.37 0.40 5.90
CA ALA A 83 -5.01 0.32 7.21
C ALA A 83 -5.68 1.64 7.58
N SER A 84 -6.87 1.54 8.14
CA SER A 84 -7.58 2.71 8.68
C SER A 84 -6.93 3.16 9.98
N ARG A 85 -6.80 4.48 10.17
CA ARG A 85 -6.27 5.05 11.41
C ARG A 85 -7.26 4.95 12.56
N TYR A 86 -8.55 4.95 12.25
CA TYR A 86 -9.60 4.90 13.26
C TYR A 86 -10.26 3.52 13.28
N GLY A 87 -10.64 3.06 14.46
CA GLY A 87 -11.14 1.71 14.69
C GLY A 87 -12.48 1.41 14.04
N GLY A 88 -12.92 0.17 14.13
CA GLY A 88 -14.11 -0.34 13.48
C GLY A 88 -13.80 -0.99 12.15
N GLY A 89 -14.82 -1.45 11.44
CA GLY A 89 -14.68 -2.04 10.13
C GLY A 89 -14.62 -0.98 9.04
N ASP A 90 -13.93 -1.27 7.93
CA ASP A 90 -13.77 -0.36 6.81
C ASP A 90 -14.66 -0.71 5.62
N LEU A 91 -15.56 -1.68 5.76
CA LEU A 91 -16.45 -2.17 4.70
C LEU A 91 -15.67 -2.62 3.45
N GLY A 92 -14.43 -3.13 3.64
CA GLY A 92 -13.62 -3.62 2.56
C GLY A 92 -12.86 -2.56 1.77
N VAL A 93 -12.84 -1.30 2.24
CA VAL A 93 -12.19 -0.19 1.52
C VAL A 93 -10.69 -0.43 1.33
N ASN A 94 -9.99 -0.88 2.39
CA ASN A 94 -8.56 -1.14 2.30
C ASN A 94 -8.25 -2.31 1.36
N GLY A 95 -9.05 -3.38 1.40
CA GLY A 95 -8.92 -4.51 0.49
C GLY A 95 -9.15 -4.10 -0.97
N THR A 96 -10.16 -3.29 -1.22
CA THR A 96 -10.45 -2.77 -2.56
C THR A 96 -9.28 -1.91 -3.07
N ARG A 97 -8.69 -1.08 -2.20
CA ARG A 97 -7.55 -0.23 -2.57
C ARG A 97 -6.36 -1.06 -3.02
N VAL A 98 -5.99 -2.07 -2.24
CA VAL A 98 -4.87 -2.95 -2.58
C VAL A 98 -5.18 -3.73 -3.86
N GLY A 99 -6.41 -4.23 -4.01
CA GLY A 99 -6.84 -4.91 -5.21
C GLY A 99 -6.71 -4.06 -6.47
N LYS A 100 -7.08 -2.79 -6.40
CA LYS A 100 -6.95 -1.87 -7.53
C LYS A 100 -5.50 -1.60 -7.89
N LEU A 101 -4.62 -1.47 -6.89
CA LEU A 101 -3.19 -1.32 -7.11
C LEU A 101 -2.63 -2.51 -7.89
N LEU A 102 -2.97 -3.71 -7.46
CA LEU A 102 -2.47 -4.94 -8.08
C LEU A 102 -3.04 -5.14 -9.49
N THR A 103 -4.31 -4.80 -9.70
CA THR A 103 -4.93 -4.86 -11.04
C THR A 103 -4.26 -3.88 -11.99
N ALA A 104 -3.99 -2.66 -11.53
CA ALA A 104 -3.31 -1.66 -12.37
C ALA A 104 -1.89 -2.11 -12.71
N LEU A 105 -1.18 -2.74 -11.75
CA LEU A 105 0.14 -3.28 -11.99
C LEU A 105 0.12 -4.38 -13.04
N GLU A 106 -0.85 -5.29 -12.98
CA GLU A 106 -1.01 -6.35 -13.96
C GLU A 106 -1.23 -5.79 -15.37
N LYS A 107 -2.04 -4.73 -15.48
CA LYS A 107 -2.30 -4.10 -16.79
C LYS A 107 -1.06 -3.48 -17.39
N LEU A 108 -0.18 -2.90 -16.56
CA LEU A 108 1.08 -2.35 -17.06
C LEU A 108 2.01 -3.41 -17.61
N ASN A 109 1.92 -4.64 -17.11
CA ASN A 109 2.82 -5.74 -17.45
C ASN A 109 2.18 -6.81 -18.35
N SER A 110 0.99 -6.54 -18.85
CA SER A 110 0.31 -7.47 -19.75
C SER A 110 0.53 -7.14 -21.21
#